data_40f9a5b1fd936f6095bdb6fea1429391
#
_entry.id   40f9a5b1fd936f6095bdb6fea1429391
#
_cell.length_a   1.000
_cell.length_b   1.000
_cell.length_c   1.000
_cell.angle_alpha   90.00
_cell.angle_beta   90.00
_cell.angle_gamma   90.00
#
_symmetry.space_group_name_H-M   'P 1'
#
loop_
_entity.id
_entity.type
_entity.pdbx_description
1 polymer ?
#
loop_
_entity_poly.entity_id
_entity_poly.type
_entity_poly.pdbx_seq_one_letter_code
_entity_poly.pdbx_strand_id
1 'polypeptide(L)'
;LDIKQADAILQELWDRDVRAWQKYWVPVFRKFARDLTVDAHLSMGQIVLDLGTGTGIAALEALKHVKPGGIVLGIDRSGPILTRAEAEHANVRNVCFLKMNSEDLIFPDELFDAAISNCGISSTAFPATVAEIFRVLRKGGSLTFNDWHLIDVPAHRVFSQILRRHRTDDPSKRLRGQRMALATSEHVGNRYSNPRAQAEELQRVGFGKIRFKKRTYKIRLPSIQNYLAMRFDREALRQELRELSKSQRAALTRELKTGLKQFMRKAHFVIEWKVTFTHAIRPR
;
A
#
# COMPACT_ATOMS: atom_id res chain seq x y z
N LEU A 1 -21.59 8.52 6.51
CA LEU A 1 -20.21 8.73 6.97
C LEU A 1 -19.56 9.77 6.06
N ASP A 2 -19.06 10.86 6.60
CA ASP A 2 -18.31 11.81 5.81
C ASP A 2 -16.85 11.33 5.54
N ILE A 3 -16.13 11.99 4.63
CA ILE A 3 -14.78 11.59 4.22
C ILE A 3 -13.82 11.62 5.40
N LYS A 4 -13.90 12.61 6.30
CA LYS A 4 -13.02 12.72 7.47
C LYS A 4 -13.23 11.59 8.47
N GLN A 5 -14.49 11.22 8.69
CA GLN A 5 -14.85 10.09 9.56
C GLN A 5 -14.36 8.76 8.96
N ALA A 6 -14.54 8.58 7.65
CA ALA A 6 -14.02 7.39 6.96
C ALA A 6 -12.50 7.30 7.08
N ASP A 7 -11.81 8.41 6.87
CA ASP A 7 -10.35 8.50 6.96
C ASP A 7 -9.83 8.17 8.36
N ALA A 8 -10.47 8.68 9.41
CA ALA A 8 -10.11 8.37 10.80
C ALA A 8 -10.25 6.87 11.12
N ILE A 9 -11.32 6.22 10.63
CA ILE A 9 -11.52 4.77 10.80
C ILE A 9 -10.43 3.99 10.06
N LEU A 10 -10.10 4.39 8.83
CA LEU A 10 -9.05 3.74 8.06
C LEU A 10 -7.69 3.87 8.72
N GLN A 11 -7.38 5.05 9.28
CA GLN A 11 -6.16 5.27 10.05
C GLN A 11 -6.09 4.33 11.26
N GLU A 12 -7.18 4.21 12.04
CA GLU A 12 -7.23 3.27 13.18
C GLU A 12 -6.98 1.82 12.74
N LEU A 13 -7.52 1.40 11.59
CA LEU A 13 -7.29 0.06 11.05
C LEU A 13 -5.81 -0.17 10.70
N TRP A 14 -5.16 0.80 10.06
CA TRP A 14 -3.74 0.73 9.75
C TRP A 14 -2.87 0.68 11.01
N ASP A 15 -3.16 1.52 12.00
CA ASP A 15 -2.42 1.55 13.28
C ASP A 15 -2.49 0.20 14.02
N ARG A 16 -3.59 -0.54 13.87
CA ARG A 16 -3.78 -1.88 14.48
C ARG A 16 -3.20 -3.02 13.65
N ASP A 17 -2.90 -2.77 12.38
CA ASP A 17 -2.43 -3.80 11.45
C ASP A 17 -0.90 -3.99 11.43
N VAL A 18 -0.13 -3.18 12.16
CA VAL A 18 1.34 -3.15 12.11
C VAL A 18 1.98 -4.55 12.22
N ARG A 19 1.51 -5.39 13.16
CA ARG A 19 2.03 -6.77 13.33
C ARG A 19 1.71 -7.66 12.13
N ALA A 20 0.47 -7.61 11.65
CA ALA A 20 0.04 -8.39 10.48
C ALA A 20 0.79 -7.94 9.23
N TRP A 21 0.97 -6.61 9.09
CA TRP A 21 1.74 -6.03 8.01
C TRP A 21 3.16 -6.55 8.00
N GLN A 22 3.87 -6.41 9.10
CA GLN A 22 5.25 -6.86 9.26
C GLN A 22 5.41 -8.36 8.92
N LYS A 23 4.53 -9.19 9.46
CA LYS A 23 4.63 -10.64 9.35
C LYS A 23 4.35 -11.17 7.95
N TYR A 24 3.30 -10.65 7.30
CA TYR A 24 2.76 -11.28 6.10
C TYR A 24 2.98 -10.44 4.83
N TRP A 25 2.96 -9.10 4.96
CA TRP A 25 2.93 -8.21 3.81
C TRP A 25 4.31 -7.67 3.44
N VAL A 26 5.11 -7.31 4.42
CA VAL A 26 6.49 -6.83 4.20
C VAL A 26 7.31 -7.77 3.30
N PRO A 27 7.30 -9.12 3.49
CA PRO A 27 8.04 -10.02 2.60
C PRO A 27 7.57 -9.98 1.14
N VAL A 28 6.28 -9.70 0.91
CA VAL A 28 5.69 -9.55 -0.42
C VAL A 28 6.08 -8.21 -1.03
N PHE A 29 5.85 -7.14 -0.28
CA PHE A 29 6.05 -5.76 -0.73
C PHE A 29 7.52 -5.39 -0.93
N ARG A 30 8.43 -6.09 -0.28
CA ARG A 30 9.87 -5.92 -0.51
C ARG A 30 10.27 -6.24 -1.95
N LYS A 31 9.58 -7.18 -2.61
CA LYS A 31 9.80 -7.46 -4.03
C LYS A 31 9.38 -6.28 -4.91
N PHE A 32 8.24 -5.65 -4.57
CA PHE A 32 7.75 -4.49 -5.30
C PHE A 32 8.66 -3.28 -5.06
N ALA A 33 9.09 -3.05 -3.81
CA ALA A 33 10.00 -1.96 -3.45
C ALA A 33 11.34 -2.04 -4.22
N ARG A 34 11.90 -3.23 -4.37
CA ARG A 34 13.13 -3.44 -5.15
C ARG A 34 12.95 -3.03 -6.61
N ASP A 35 11.87 -3.49 -7.25
CA ASP A 35 11.59 -3.15 -8.63
C ASP A 35 11.23 -1.66 -8.81
N LEU A 36 10.53 -1.08 -7.81
CA LEU A 36 10.20 0.35 -7.76
C LEU A 36 11.46 1.21 -7.79
N THR A 37 12.43 0.90 -6.93
CA THR A 37 13.66 1.71 -6.83
C THR A 37 14.55 1.58 -8.07
N VAL A 38 14.52 0.44 -8.74
CA VAL A 38 15.18 0.28 -10.06
C VAL A 38 14.49 1.14 -11.12
N ASP A 39 13.15 1.12 -11.19
CA ASP A 39 12.39 1.92 -12.15
C ASP A 39 12.41 3.43 -11.83
N ALA A 40 12.73 3.82 -10.61
CA ALA A 40 12.90 5.22 -10.21
C ALA A 40 14.21 5.85 -10.74
N HIS A 41 15.14 5.03 -11.26
CA HIS A 41 16.44 5.48 -11.78
C HIS A 41 17.21 6.38 -10.81
N LEU A 42 17.19 6.02 -9.52
CA LEU A 42 17.85 6.79 -8.47
C LEU A 42 19.37 6.82 -8.68
N SER A 43 19.99 7.92 -8.26
CA SER A 43 21.45 8.15 -8.41
C SER A 43 22.08 8.56 -7.08
N MET A 44 23.39 8.33 -6.95
CA MET A 44 24.17 8.72 -5.78
C MET A 44 24.02 10.20 -5.46
N GLY A 45 23.94 10.53 -4.19
CA GLY A 45 23.84 11.91 -3.68
C GLY A 45 22.43 12.49 -3.67
N GLN A 46 21.44 11.79 -4.21
CA GLN A 46 20.05 12.29 -4.27
C GLN A 46 19.36 12.34 -2.90
N ILE A 47 18.48 13.34 -2.75
CA ILE A 47 17.52 13.44 -1.65
C ILE A 47 16.19 12.86 -2.14
N VAL A 48 15.74 11.77 -1.51
CA VAL A 48 14.55 11.01 -1.93
C VAL A 48 13.48 11.07 -0.84
N LEU A 49 12.23 11.31 -1.25
CA LEU A 49 11.05 11.20 -0.42
C LEU A 49 10.33 9.86 -0.66
N ASP A 50 10.10 9.06 0.39
CA ASP A 50 9.31 7.83 0.35
C ASP A 50 7.96 8.05 1.02
N LEU A 51 6.86 8.10 0.23
CA LEU A 51 5.51 8.39 0.69
C LEU A 51 4.76 7.11 1.05
N GLY A 52 4.17 7.09 2.24
CA GLY A 52 3.56 5.88 2.80
C GLY A 52 4.64 4.82 3.07
N THR A 53 5.74 5.24 3.69
CA THR A 53 6.95 4.43 3.88
C THR A 53 6.71 3.15 4.68
N GLY A 54 5.65 3.12 5.49
CA GLY A 54 5.31 1.99 6.34
C GLY A 54 6.47 1.62 7.28
N THR A 55 6.96 0.40 7.16
CA THR A 55 8.13 -0.08 7.93
C THR A 55 9.47 0.26 7.27
N GLY A 56 9.51 1.20 6.32
CA GLY A 56 10.74 1.68 5.70
C GLY A 56 11.31 0.80 4.58
N ILE A 57 10.58 -0.20 4.08
CA ILE A 57 11.15 -1.15 3.11
C ILE A 57 11.57 -0.50 1.79
N ALA A 58 10.79 0.47 1.28
CA ALA A 58 11.15 1.18 0.05
C ALA A 58 12.26 2.21 0.31
N ALA A 59 12.20 2.91 1.45
CA ALA A 59 13.26 3.82 1.87
C ALA A 59 14.62 3.11 1.96
N LEU A 60 14.66 1.91 2.55
CA LEU A 60 15.91 1.12 2.67
C LEU A 60 16.40 0.59 1.31
N GLU A 61 15.50 0.21 0.40
CA GLU A 61 15.91 -0.17 -0.95
C GLU A 61 16.42 1.06 -1.72
N ALA A 62 15.77 2.22 -1.63
CA ALA A 62 16.20 3.47 -2.25
C ALA A 62 17.58 3.91 -1.75
N LEU A 63 17.83 3.79 -0.43
CA LEU A 63 19.10 4.15 0.17
C LEU A 63 20.29 3.42 -0.45
N LYS A 64 20.10 2.20 -0.96
CA LYS A 64 21.17 1.44 -1.64
C LYS A 64 21.61 2.10 -2.95
N HIS A 65 20.72 2.83 -3.61
CA HIS A 65 20.99 3.50 -4.88
C HIS A 65 21.53 4.92 -4.71
N VAL A 66 21.18 5.59 -3.60
CA VAL A 66 21.59 6.99 -3.40
C VAL A 66 22.88 7.16 -2.59
N LYS A 67 23.37 6.10 -1.95
CA LYS A 67 24.68 6.11 -1.28
C LYS A 67 25.85 6.08 -2.29
N PRO A 68 26.99 6.73 -1.96
CA PRO A 68 27.21 7.63 -0.84
C PRO A 68 26.59 9.00 -1.05
N GLY A 69 26.38 9.74 0.05
CA GLY A 69 26.00 11.17 0.03
C GLY A 69 24.51 11.43 -0.09
N GLY A 70 23.69 10.47 -0.54
CA GLY A 70 22.25 10.64 -0.61
C GLY A 70 21.53 10.37 0.72
N ILE A 71 20.30 10.88 0.81
CA ILE A 71 19.42 10.79 1.99
C ILE A 71 18.04 10.33 1.53
N VAL A 72 17.38 9.53 2.36
CA VAL A 72 15.98 9.14 2.15
C VAL A 72 15.14 9.58 3.35
N LEU A 73 14.07 10.32 3.08
CA LEU A 73 13.05 10.68 4.06
C LEU A 73 11.80 9.84 3.80
N GLY A 74 11.44 9.00 4.75
CA GLY A 74 10.20 8.22 4.72
C GLY A 74 9.11 8.92 5.51
N ILE A 75 7.93 9.10 4.94
CA ILE A 75 6.78 9.66 5.64
C ILE A 75 5.62 8.67 5.68
N ASP A 76 4.89 8.67 6.79
CA ASP A 76 3.65 7.90 6.95
C ASP A 76 2.71 8.62 7.93
N ARG A 77 1.41 8.39 7.81
CA ARG A 77 0.43 8.94 8.77
C ARG A 77 0.36 8.13 10.05
N SER A 78 0.71 6.85 10.01
CA SER A 78 0.63 5.92 11.13
C SER A 78 1.85 6.05 12.04
N GLY A 79 1.66 6.64 13.22
CA GLY A 79 2.70 6.68 14.25
C GLY A 79 3.21 5.29 14.66
N PRO A 80 2.34 4.32 14.96
CA PRO A 80 2.76 2.98 15.34
C PRO A 80 3.63 2.25 14.30
N ILE A 81 3.38 2.46 12.99
CA ILE A 81 4.21 1.83 11.96
C ILE A 81 5.58 2.51 11.85
N LEU A 82 5.64 3.84 12.04
CA LEU A 82 6.90 4.59 12.07
C LEU A 82 7.76 4.24 13.27
N THR A 83 7.17 4.12 14.46
CA THR A 83 7.88 3.62 15.65
C THR A 83 8.54 2.27 15.36
N ARG A 84 7.86 1.41 14.61
CA ARG A 84 8.43 0.13 14.19
C ARG A 84 9.56 0.31 13.18
N ALA A 85 9.41 1.20 12.19
CA ALA A 85 10.45 1.52 11.21
C ALA A 85 11.71 2.06 11.90
N GLU A 86 11.56 3.01 12.81
CA GLU A 86 12.64 3.60 13.60
C GLU A 86 13.39 2.54 14.43
N ALA A 87 12.66 1.69 15.13
CA ALA A 87 13.26 0.61 15.95
C ALA A 87 14.04 -0.40 15.09
N GLU A 88 13.52 -0.77 13.92
CA GLU A 88 14.20 -1.74 13.02
C GLU A 88 15.42 -1.15 12.32
N HIS A 89 15.45 0.16 12.12
CA HIS A 89 16.48 0.84 11.33
C HIS A 89 17.28 1.86 12.12
N ALA A 90 17.26 1.79 13.45
CA ALA A 90 17.94 2.74 14.36
C ALA A 90 19.45 2.92 14.06
N ASN A 91 20.10 1.90 13.52
CA ASN A 91 21.53 1.93 13.19
C ASN A 91 21.80 2.28 11.71
N VAL A 92 20.77 2.58 10.92
CA VAL A 92 20.93 2.93 9.52
C VAL A 92 21.08 4.44 9.39
N ARG A 93 22.24 4.90 8.87
CA ARG A 93 22.47 6.31 8.59
C ARG A 93 21.85 6.72 7.26
N ASN A 94 21.53 8.01 7.12
CA ASN A 94 20.98 8.64 5.92
C ASN A 94 19.56 8.18 5.56
N VAL A 95 18.82 7.67 6.54
CA VAL A 95 17.36 7.46 6.46
C VAL A 95 16.74 8.11 7.70
N CYS A 96 15.60 8.77 7.50
CA CYS A 96 14.81 9.38 8.57
C CYS A 96 13.33 9.08 8.32
N PHE A 97 12.57 8.91 9.40
CA PHE A 97 11.14 8.64 9.34
C PHE A 97 10.37 9.75 10.04
N LEU A 98 9.32 10.28 9.38
CA LEU A 98 8.54 11.41 9.91
C LEU A 98 7.04 11.11 9.80
N LYS A 99 6.30 11.40 10.87
CA LYS A 99 4.84 11.34 10.84
C LYS A 99 4.29 12.54 10.07
N MET A 100 3.68 12.30 8.91
CA MET A 100 3.20 13.35 8.03
C MET A 100 2.08 12.84 7.12
N ASN A 101 1.15 13.74 6.75
CA ASN A 101 0.18 13.49 5.71
C ASN A 101 0.77 13.86 4.33
N SER A 102 0.70 12.97 3.37
CA SER A 102 1.18 13.21 2.01
C SER A 102 0.36 14.24 1.22
N GLU A 103 -0.80 14.63 1.73
CA GLU A 103 -1.69 15.64 1.16
C GLU A 103 -1.35 17.06 1.61
N ASP A 104 -0.45 17.20 2.60
CA ASP A 104 -0.01 18.48 3.19
C ASP A 104 1.43 18.31 3.70
N LEU A 105 2.40 18.54 2.82
CA LEU A 105 3.81 18.34 3.11
C LEU A 105 4.44 19.63 3.66
N ILE A 106 5.04 19.54 4.85
CA ILE A 106 5.73 20.69 5.48
C ILE A 106 7.06 21.06 4.82
N PHE A 107 7.48 20.34 3.78
CA PHE A 107 8.73 20.58 3.09
C PHE A 107 8.65 21.80 2.15
N PRO A 108 9.75 22.54 1.98
CA PRO A 108 9.82 23.62 1.00
C PRO A 108 9.71 23.10 -0.41
N ASP A 109 9.39 23.99 -1.34
CA ASP A 109 9.38 23.72 -2.76
C ASP A 109 10.76 23.25 -3.25
N GLU A 110 10.78 22.38 -4.23
CA GLU A 110 11.98 21.96 -4.96
C GLU A 110 13.10 21.35 -4.10
N LEU A 111 12.73 20.68 -2.98
CA LEU A 111 13.70 20.06 -2.08
C LEU A 111 14.22 18.70 -2.60
N PHE A 112 13.34 17.87 -3.18
CA PHE A 112 13.65 16.48 -3.48
C PHE A 112 14.04 16.25 -4.93
N ASP A 113 15.03 15.37 -5.16
CA ASP A 113 15.40 14.87 -6.48
C ASP A 113 14.41 13.87 -7.03
N ALA A 114 13.91 13.02 -6.15
CA ALA A 114 12.95 11.98 -6.48
C ALA A 114 11.94 11.76 -5.34
N ALA A 115 10.74 11.38 -5.71
CA ALA A 115 9.72 10.86 -4.81
C ALA A 115 9.37 9.43 -5.22
N ILE A 116 9.25 8.53 -4.25
CA ILE A 116 8.85 7.14 -4.47
C ILE A 116 7.65 6.80 -3.57
N SER A 117 6.85 5.82 -3.98
CA SER A 117 5.80 5.27 -3.11
C SER A 117 5.52 3.81 -3.45
N ASN A 118 5.78 2.92 -2.50
CA ASN A 118 5.50 1.50 -2.65
C ASN A 118 4.11 1.18 -2.10
N CYS A 119 3.09 1.30 -2.95
CA CYS A 119 1.68 1.08 -2.62
C CYS A 119 1.12 2.05 -1.54
N GLY A 120 1.75 3.20 -1.32
CA GLY A 120 1.35 4.17 -0.31
C GLY A 120 0.32 5.17 -0.80
N ILE A 121 0.55 5.81 -1.96
CA ILE A 121 -0.30 6.90 -2.45
C ILE A 121 -1.65 6.45 -3.01
N SER A 122 -1.86 5.18 -3.28
CA SER A 122 -3.16 4.64 -3.72
C SER A 122 -4.24 4.72 -2.64
N SER A 123 -3.84 4.91 -1.38
CA SER A 123 -4.75 5.04 -0.23
C SER A 123 -4.96 6.49 0.23
N THR A 124 -4.49 7.47 -0.53
CA THR A 124 -4.57 8.89 -0.22
C THR A 124 -5.58 9.62 -1.13
N ALA A 125 -5.84 10.90 -0.86
CA ALA A 125 -6.50 11.78 -1.80
C ALA A 125 -5.53 12.09 -2.96
N PHE A 126 -5.50 11.22 -3.95
CA PHE A 126 -4.51 11.21 -5.03
C PHE A 126 -4.25 12.59 -5.66
N PRO A 127 -5.28 13.42 -6.00
CA PRO A 127 -5.06 14.77 -6.57
C PRO A 127 -4.25 15.69 -5.66
N ALA A 128 -4.58 15.74 -4.36
CA ALA A 128 -3.86 16.58 -3.40
C ALA A 128 -2.43 16.07 -3.21
N THR A 129 -2.27 14.76 -3.05
CA THR A 129 -0.96 14.11 -2.88
C THR A 129 -0.03 14.39 -4.06
N VAL A 130 -0.49 14.23 -5.32
CA VAL A 130 0.38 14.46 -6.48
C VAL A 130 0.70 15.93 -6.68
N ALA A 131 -0.17 16.86 -6.27
CA ALA A 131 0.10 18.29 -6.28
C ALA A 131 1.23 18.64 -5.28
N GLU A 132 1.18 18.11 -4.06
CA GLU A 132 2.24 18.30 -3.07
C GLU A 132 3.57 17.68 -3.52
N ILE A 133 3.53 16.47 -4.08
CA ILE A 133 4.73 15.83 -4.65
C ILE A 133 5.33 16.69 -5.75
N PHE A 134 4.49 17.23 -6.64
CA PHE A 134 4.97 18.12 -7.71
C PHE A 134 5.65 19.37 -7.14
N ARG A 135 5.07 19.98 -6.11
CA ARG A 135 5.61 21.17 -5.45
C ARG A 135 7.00 20.92 -4.85
N VAL A 136 7.14 19.82 -4.10
CA VAL A 136 8.39 19.54 -3.37
C VAL A 136 9.49 18.90 -4.21
N LEU A 137 9.18 18.35 -5.40
CA LEU A 137 10.18 17.87 -6.34
C LEU A 137 10.88 19.06 -7.03
N ARG A 138 12.19 19.00 -7.18
CA ARG A 138 12.91 19.98 -8.01
C ARG A 138 12.57 19.81 -9.49
N LYS A 139 12.83 20.84 -10.29
CA LYS A 139 12.73 20.76 -11.75
C LYS A 139 13.64 19.65 -12.29
N GLY A 140 13.10 18.78 -13.13
CA GLY A 140 13.77 17.57 -13.59
C GLY A 140 13.68 16.40 -12.63
N GLY A 141 13.12 16.58 -11.43
CA GLY A 141 12.87 15.53 -10.45
C GLY A 141 11.81 14.53 -10.90
N SER A 142 11.81 13.34 -10.30
CA SER A 142 10.93 12.24 -10.70
C SER A 142 10.00 11.77 -9.59
N LEU A 143 8.80 11.35 -9.98
CA LEU A 143 7.88 10.57 -9.17
C LEU A 143 7.81 9.15 -9.71
N THR A 144 8.02 8.15 -8.86
CA THR A 144 7.82 6.74 -9.21
C THR A 144 7.01 6.05 -8.13
N PHE A 145 5.89 5.45 -8.49
CA PHE A 145 5.06 4.72 -7.53
C PHE A 145 4.49 3.45 -8.15
N ASN A 146 4.01 2.58 -7.31
CA ASN A 146 3.28 1.40 -7.75
C ASN A 146 1.95 1.25 -7.02
N ASP A 147 1.05 0.53 -7.67
CA ASP A 147 -0.27 0.17 -7.16
C ASP A 147 -0.50 -1.33 -7.21
N TRP A 148 -1.17 -1.81 -6.18
CA TRP A 148 -1.42 -3.21 -5.91
C TRP A 148 -2.91 -3.55 -5.94
N HIS A 149 -3.55 -3.45 -7.02
CA HIS A 149 -5.00 -3.67 -7.09
C HIS A 149 -5.39 -5.07 -6.60
N LEU A 150 -5.81 -5.17 -5.33
CA LEU A 150 -6.26 -6.44 -4.72
C LEU A 150 -7.44 -7.05 -5.49
N ILE A 151 -8.29 -6.22 -6.07
CA ILE A 151 -9.44 -6.67 -6.86
C ILE A 151 -9.02 -7.51 -8.07
N ASP A 152 -7.80 -7.30 -8.57
CA ASP A 152 -7.25 -8.06 -9.71
C ASP A 152 -6.59 -9.38 -9.31
N VAL A 153 -6.53 -9.68 -8.02
CA VAL A 153 -5.98 -10.95 -7.52
C VAL A 153 -7.09 -12.00 -7.47
N PRO A 154 -7.07 -13.05 -8.33
CA PRO A 154 -8.17 -14.01 -8.41
C PRO A 154 -8.49 -14.71 -7.08
N ALA A 155 -7.46 -15.11 -6.32
CA ALA A 155 -7.65 -15.71 -4.99
C ALA A 155 -8.34 -14.74 -4.01
N HIS A 156 -8.05 -13.44 -4.13
CA HIS A 156 -8.66 -12.42 -3.30
C HIS A 156 -10.13 -12.20 -3.67
N ARG A 157 -10.48 -12.22 -4.95
CA ARG A 157 -11.88 -12.14 -5.40
C ARG A 157 -12.71 -13.30 -4.84
N VAL A 158 -12.21 -14.52 -4.97
CA VAL A 158 -12.88 -15.71 -4.40
C VAL A 158 -13.06 -15.58 -2.90
N PHE A 159 -12.00 -15.20 -2.18
CA PHE A 159 -12.07 -14.95 -0.74
C PHE A 159 -13.15 -13.91 -0.39
N SER A 160 -13.16 -12.77 -1.07
CA SER A 160 -14.09 -11.66 -0.78
C SER A 160 -15.55 -12.02 -1.13
N GLN A 161 -15.76 -12.80 -2.19
CA GLN A 161 -17.10 -13.29 -2.57
C GLN A 161 -17.65 -14.25 -1.51
N ILE A 162 -16.84 -15.19 -1.03
CA ILE A 162 -17.24 -16.14 0.01
C ILE A 162 -17.50 -15.41 1.33
N LEU A 163 -16.58 -14.52 1.74
CA LEU A 163 -16.76 -13.72 2.95
C LEU A 163 -18.07 -12.94 2.95
N ARG A 164 -18.43 -12.29 1.82
CA ARG A 164 -19.68 -11.54 1.71
C ARG A 164 -20.92 -12.35 1.99
N ARG A 165 -20.96 -13.63 1.58
CA ARG A 165 -22.11 -14.53 1.85
C ARG A 165 -22.25 -14.92 3.30
N HIS A 166 -21.18 -14.82 4.08
CA HIS A 166 -21.14 -15.18 5.49
C HIS A 166 -21.16 -13.97 6.45
N ARG A 167 -21.18 -12.75 5.90
CA ARG A 167 -21.27 -11.54 6.72
C ARG A 167 -22.59 -11.51 7.48
N THR A 168 -22.56 -10.99 8.73
CA THR A 168 -23.80 -10.70 9.44
C THR A 168 -24.60 -9.59 8.73
N ASP A 169 -25.92 -9.77 8.65
CA ASP A 169 -26.86 -8.77 8.10
C ASP A 169 -27.11 -7.64 9.09
N ASP A 170 -26.92 -7.88 10.39
CA ASP A 170 -27.04 -6.88 11.45
C ASP A 170 -25.68 -6.67 12.16
N PRO A 171 -24.77 -5.90 11.52
CA PRO A 171 -23.48 -5.61 12.10
C PRO A 171 -23.58 -4.56 13.21
N SER A 172 -22.71 -4.66 14.22
CA SER A 172 -22.56 -3.61 15.22
C SER A 172 -22.28 -2.24 14.56
N LYS A 173 -22.58 -1.16 15.29
CA LYS A 173 -22.31 0.22 14.82
C LYS A 173 -20.83 0.38 14.37
N ARG A 174 -19.90 -0.23 15.11
CA ARG A 174 -18.46 -0.20 14.79
C ARG A 174 -18.18 -0.90 13.46
N LEU A 175 -18.64 -2.14 13.28
CA LEU A 175 -18.43 -2.90 12.05
C LEU A 175 -19.10 -2.25 10.85
N ARG A 176 -20.30 -1.68 11.03
CA ARG A 176 -21.00 -0.93 10.00
C ARG A 176 -20.20 0.29 9.54
N GLY A 177 -19.67 1.09 10.49
CA GLY A 177 -18.80 2.23 10.19
C GLY A 177 -17.54 1.81 9.44
N GLN A 178 -16.90 0.73 9.87
CA GLN A 178 -15.72 0.18 9.21
C GLN A 178 -16.02 -0.29 7.77
N ARG A 179 -17.13 -1.00 7.54
CA ARG A 179 -17.54 -1.41 6.17
C ARG A 179 -17.78 -0.22 5.27
N MET A 180 -18.40 0.84 5.78
CA MET A 180 -18.63 2.08 5.04
C MET A 180 -17.30 2.79 4.71
N ALA A 181 -16.40 2.91 5.67
CA ALA A 181 -15.09 3.53 5.45
C ALA A 181 -14.26 2.79 4.38
N LEU A 182 -14.24 1.46 4.44
CA LEU A 182 -13.56 0.63 3.44
C LEU A 182 -14.18 0.78 2.05
N ALA A 183 -15.51 0.80 1.95
CA ALA A 183 -16.21 1.00 0.68
C ALA A 183 -15.92 2.39 0.08
N THR A 184 -15.87 3.44 0.90
CA THR A 184 -15.50 4.79 0.48
C THR A 184 -14.06 4.83 -0.06
N SER A 185 -13.12 4.20 0.66
CA SER A 185 -11.72 4.11 0.23
C SER A 185 -11.56 3.32 -1.07
N GLU A 186 -12.27 2.19 -1.21
CA GLU A 186 -12.26 1.41 -2.46
C GLU A 186 -12.81 2.21 -3.64
N HIS A 187 -13.86 3.01 -3.44
CA HIS A 187 -14.43 3.85 -4.49
C HIS A 187 -13.43 4.93 -4.96
N VAL A 188 -12.80 5.62 -4.03
CA VAL A 188 -11.77 6.65 -4.33
C VAL A 188 -10.54 6.02 -4.95
N GLY A 189 -10.03 4.92 -4.38
CA GLY A 189 -8.86 4.20 -4.90
C GLY A 189 -9.09 3.61 -6.28
N ASN A 190 -10.28 3.07 -6.55
CA ASN A 190 -10.61 2.50 -7.87
C ASN A 190 -10.59 3.53 -9.00
N ARG A 191 -10.90 4.79 -8.73
CA ARG A 191 -10.82 5.86 -9.75
C ARG A 191 -9.39 6.01 -10.31
N TYR A 192 -8.40 6.02 -9.43
CA TYR A 192 -6.98 6.17 -9.79
C TYR A 192 -6.23 4.85 -9.92
N SER A 193 -6.93 3.72 -9.89
CA SER A 193 -6.36 2.43 -10.26
C SER A 193 -6.19 2.27 -11.78
N ASN A 194 -6.88 3.10 -12.55
CA ASN A 194 -6.78 3.14 -14.00
C ASN A 194 -5.58 4.02 -14.42
N PRO A 195 -4.61 3.48 -15.20
CA PRO A 195 -3.47 4.25 -15.70
C PRO A 195 -3.85 5.52 -16.46
N ARG A 196 -4.98 5.52 -17.18
CA ARG A 196 -5.45 6.70 -17.89
C ARG A 196 -5.84 7.83 -16.91
N ALA A 197 -6.64 7.51 -15.88
CA ALA A 197 -7.02 8.50 -14.87
C ALA A 197 -5.81 9.01 -14.07
N GLN A 198 -4.82 8.14 -13.79
CA GLN A 198 -3.54 8.58 -13.22
C GLN A 198 -2.81 9.56 -14.15
N ALA A 199 -2.71 9.24 -15.44
CA ALA A 199 -2.03 10.09 -16.41
C ALA A 199 -2.70 11.47 -16.54
N GLU A 200 -4.03 11.50 -16.63
CA GLU A 200 -4.81 12.73 -16.72
C GLU A 200 -4.56 13.62 -15.50
N GLU A 201 -4.55 13.05 -14.29
CA GLU A 201 -4.30 13.82 -13.07
C GLU A 201 -2.84 14.30 -12.96
N LEU A 202 -1.88 13.43 -13.27
CA LEU A 202 -0.47 13.79 -13.27
C LEU A 202 -0.17 14.92 -14.28
N GLN A 203 -0.78 14.85 -15.49
CA GLN A 203 -0.66 15.90 -16.51
C GLN A 203 -1.31 17.22 -16.06
N ARG A 204 -2.48 17.15 -15.40
CA ARG A 204 -3.18 18.32 -14.86
C ARG A 204 -2.31 19.08 -13.86
N VAL A 205 -1.53 18.38 -13.06
CA VAL A 205 -0.60 18.97 -12.08
C VAL A 205 0.67 19.50 -12.75
N GLY A 206 1.03 19.01 -13.94
CA GLY A 206 2.19 19.47 -14.71
C GLY A 206 3.28 18.43 -14.94
N PHE A 207 3.10 17.19 -14.49
CA PHE A 207 4.05 16.11 -14.79
C PHE A 207 4.07 15.77 -16.28
N GLY A 208 5.26 15.47 -16.80
CA GLY A 208 5.49 14.97 -18.14
C GLY A 208 6.17 13.61 -18.16
N LYS A 209 6.41 13.10 -19.38
CA LYS A 209 7.10 11.81 -19.62
C LYS A 209 6.52 10.64 -18.80
N ILE A 210 5.20 10.59 -18.67
CA ILE A 210 4.49 9.59 -17.87
C ILE A 210 4.60 8.22 -18.56
N ARG A 211 5.06 7.22 -17.82
CA ARG A 211 5.24 5.85 -18.31
C ARG A 211 4.62 4.85 -17.34
N PHE A 212 4.03 3.79 -17.88
CA PHE A 212 3.45 2.69 -17.11
C PHE A 212 4.15 1.40 -17.45
N LYS A 213 4.45 0.61 -16.42
CA LYS A 213 5.03 -0.73 -16.55
C LYS A 213 4.28 -1.71 -15.68
N LYS A 214 3.74 -2.77 -16.27
CA LYS A 214 3.05 -3.83 -15.54
C LYS A 214 3.97 -4.99 -15.28
N ARG A 215 3.96 -5.50 -14.04
CA ARG A 215 4.67 -6.72 -13.65
C ARG A 215 3.72 -7.70 -12.97
N THR A 216 3.96 -8.99 -13.17
CA THR A 216 3.22 -10.05 -12.49
C THR A 216 4.13 -10.75 -11.49
N TYR A 217 3.73 -10.79 -10.24
CA TYR A 217 4.44 -11.46 -9.16
C TYR A 217 3.71 -12.74 -8.77
N LYS A 218 4.45 -13.86 -8.75
CA LYS A 218 3.95 -15.12 -8.20
C LYS A 218 4.40 -15.26 -6.76
N ILE A 219 3.47 -15.07 -5.83
CA ILE A 219 3.69 -15.21 -4.39
C ILE A 219 3.31 -16.63 -4.00
N ARG A 220 4.27 -17.38 -3.47
CA ARG A 220 4.07 -18.76 -3.00
C ARG A 220 3.96 -18.77 -1.50
N LEU A 221 2.84 -19.28 -0.99
CA LEU A 221 2.60 -19.51 0.42
C LEU A 221 2.60 -21.02 0.68
N PRO A 222 3.01 -21.47 1.87
CA PRO A 222 3.06 -22.91 2.18
C PRO A 222 1.73 -23.62 2.04
N SER A 223 0.61 -22.96 2.35
CA SER A 223 -0.73 -23.58 2.31
C SER A 223 -1.86 -22.55 2.20
N ILE A 224 -3.09 -23.03 2.00
CA ILE A 224 -4.31 -22.22 2.12
C ILE A 224 -4.42 -21.63 3.54
N GLN A 225 -4.02 -22.36 4.58
CA GLN A 225 -4.04 -21.88 5.96
C GLN A 225 -3.15 -20.65 6.14
N ASN A 226 -1.97 -20.63 5.54
CA ASN A 226 -1.09 -19.45 5.56
C ASN A 226 -1.74 -18.25 4.86
N TYR A 227 -2.44 -18.48 3.75
CA TYR A 227 -3.20 -17.41 3.10
C TYR A 227 -4.35 -16.90 3.99
N LEU A 228 -5.12 -17.81 4.58
CA LEU A 228 -6.21 -17.42 5.49
C LEU A 228 -5.69 -16.69 6.73
N ALA A 229 -4.57 -17.12 7.32
CA ALA A 229 -3.92 -16.43 8.42
C ALA A 229 -3.48 -15.01 8.02
N MET A 230 -2.84 -14.86 6.86
CA MET A 230 -2.47 -13.57 6.30
C MET A 230 -3.68 -12.63 6.11
N ARG A 231 -4.84 -13.18 5.71
CA ARG A 231 -6.07 -12.41 5.53
C ARG A 231 -6.73 -12.07 6.85
N PHE A 232 -6.95 -13.05 7.70
CA PHE A 232 -7.71 -12.90 8.95
C PHE A 232 -6.95 -12.17 10.06
N ASP A 233 -5.64 -12.01 9.94
CA ASP A 233 -4.86 -11.23 10.90
C ASP A 233 -4.98 -9.71 10.68
N ARG A 234 -5.62 -9.24 9.60
CA ARG A 234 -5.98 -7.84 9.40
C ARG A 234 -7.14 -7.43 10.31
N GLU A 235 -7.04 -6.26 10.96
CA GLU A 235 -8.06 -5.79 11.93
C GLU A 235 -9.45 -5.73 11.31
N ALA A 236 -9.55 -5.26 10.08
CA ALA A 236 -10.81 -5.23 9.36
C ALA A 236 -11.50 -6.60 9.29
N LEU A 237 -10.76 -7.68 9.09
CA LEU A 237 -11.30 -9.03 9.01
C LEU A 237 -11.44 -9.68 10.38
N ARG A 238 -10.58 -9.35 11.33
CA ARG A 238 -10.78 -9.76 12.73
C ARG A 238 -12.12 -9.27 13.27
N GLN A 239 -12.49 -8.03 12.98
CA GLN A 239 -13.79 -7.47 13.41
C GLN A 239 -14.96 -8.20 12.74
N GLU A 240 -14.89 -8.49 11.45
CA GLU A 240 -15.90 -9.32 10.77
C GLU A 240 -16.07 -10.69 11.46
N LEU A 241 -14.96 -11.35 11.76
CA LEU A 241 -15.00 -12.66 12.42
C LEU A 241 -15.54 -12.61 13.86
N ARG A 242 -15.31 -11.52 14.61
CA ARG A 242 -15.79 -11.37 15.99
C ARG A 242 -17.32 -11.41 16.06
N GLU A 243 -18.01 -10.91 15.05
CA GLU A 243 -19.46 -10.84 15.00
C GLU A 243 -20.13 -12.11 14.45
N LEU A 244 -19.35 -13.08 14.00
CA LEU A 244 -19.84 -14.39 13.60
C LEU A 244 -19.85 -15.38 14.78
N SER A 245 -20.87 -16.20 14.87
CA SER A 245 -20.92 -17.33 15.81
C SER A 245 -19.83 -18.36 15.49
N LYS A 246 -19.55 -19.24 16.42
CA LYS A 246 -18.56 -20.33 16.23
C LYS A 246 -18.92 -21.23 15.05
N SER A 247 -20.21 -21.55 14.86
CA SER A 247 -20.69 -22.35 13.72
C SER A 247 -20.53 -21.62 12.39
N GLN A 248 -20.86 -20.31 12.33
CA GLN A 248 -20.68 -19.51 11.13
C GLN A 248 -19.21 -19.37 10.73
N ARG A 249 -18.29 -19.14 11.69
CA ARG A 249 -16.84 -19.13 11.42
C ARG A 249 -16.35 -20.45 10.85
N ALA A 250 -16.84 -21.58 11.38
CA ALA A 250 -16.49 -22.90 10.90
C ALA A 250 -16.98 -23.13 9.47
N ALA A 251 -18.23 -22.70 9.15
CA ALA A 251 -18.81 -22.79 7.82
C ALA A 251 -18.02 -21.91 6.81
N LEU A 252 -17.76 -20.65 7.15
CA LEU A 252 -16.92 -19.74 6.36
C LEU A 252 -15.54 -20.36 6.07
N THR A 253 -14.87 -20.87 7.10
CA THR A 253 -13.54 -21.46 6.93
C THR A 253 -13.55 -22.67 6.02
N ARG A 254 -14.58 -23.53 6.12
CA ARG A 254 -14.74 -24.70 5.26
C ARG A 254 -14.95 -24.30 3.80
N GLU A 255 -15.84 -23.35 3.54
CA GLU A 255 -16.13 -22.87 2.20
C GLU A 255 -14.91 -22.18 1.57
N LEU A 256 -14.19 -21.34 2.34
CA LEU A 256 -12.93 -20.73 1.90
C LEU A 256 -11.88 -21.76 1.53
N LYS A 257 -11.68 -22.79 2.36
CA LYS A 257 -10.74 -23.88 2.05
C LYS A 257 -11.10 -24.58 0.74
N THR A 258 -12.38 -24.81 0.52
CA THR A 258 -12.87 -25.46 -0.74
C THR A 258 -12.69 -24.54 -1.94
N GLY A 259 -13.18 -23.30 -1.88
CA GLY A 259 -13.11 -22.36 -3.01
C GLY A 259 -11.69 -21.98 -3.40
N LEU A 260 -10.78 -21.97 -2.43
CA LEU A 260 -9.38 -21.59 -2.65
C LEU A 260 -8.49 -22.75 -3.15
N LYS A 261 -8.97 -24.01 -3.14
CA LYS A 261 -8.19 -25.17 -3.65
C LYS A 261 -7.69 -24.96 -5.07
N GLN A 262 -8.45 -24.30 -5.92
CA GLN A 262 -8.09 -24.02 -7.32
C GLN A 262 -6.78 -23.24 -7.49
N PHE A 263 -6.31 -22.54 -6.43
CA PHE A 263 -5.04 -21.79 -6.43
C PHE A 263 -3.86 -22.59 -5.86
N MET A 264 -4.09 -23.85 -5.48
CA MET A 264 -2.99 -24.76 -5.15
C MET A 264 -2.21 -25.17 -6.39
N ARG A 265 -0.89 -25.13 -6.31
CA ARG A 265 0.03 -25.61 -7.36
C ARG A 265 1.07 -26.48 -6.68
N LYS A 266 0.98 -27.79 -6.90
CA LYS A 266 1.76 -28.78 -6.16
C LYS A 266 1.51 -28.60 -4.65
N ALA A 267 2.54 -28.40 -3.86
CA ALA A 267 2.48 -28.23 -2.40
C ALA A 267 2.24 -26.78 -1.94
N HIS A 268 2.08 -25.80 -2.84
CA HIS A 268 2.04 -24.38 -2.48
C HIS A 268 0.72 -23.74 -2.91
N PHE A 269 0.25 -22.78 -2.11
CA PHE A 269 -0.79 -21.85 -2.49
C PHE A 269 -0.15 -20.68 -3.26
N VAL A 270 -0.60 -20.42 -4.48
CA VAL A 270 0.02 -19.43 -5.38
C VAL A 270 -0.94 -18.27 -5.63
N ILE A 271 -0.45 -17.06 -5.32
CA ILE A 271 -1.13 -15.81 -5.63
C ILE A 271 -0.41 -15.19 -6.82
N GLU A 272 -1.12 -14.93 -7.91
CA GLU A 272 -0.63 -14.09 -8.99
C GLU A 272 -1.08 -12.66 -8.76
N TRP A 273 -0.10 -11.75 -8.66
CA TRP A 273 -0.34 -10.35 -8.34
C TRP A 273 0.18 -9.45 -9.45
N LYS A 274 -0.73 -8.74 -10.08
CA LYS A 274 -0.38 -7.74 -11.10
C LYS A 274 -0.20 -6.38 -10.43
N VAL A 275 0.96 -5.79 -10.63
CA VAL A 275 1.34 -4.48 -10.08
C VAL A 275 1.66 -3.55 -11.23
N THR A 276 1.06 -2.36 -11.22
CA THR A 276 1.39 -1.30 -12.17
C THR A 276 2.37 -0.34 -11.52
N PHE A 277 3.47 -0.09 -12.18
CA PHE A 277 4.47 0.92 -11.83
C PHE A 277 4.26 2.13 -12.72
N THR A 278 4.19 3.30 -12.11
CA THR A 278 4.02 4.58 -12.79
C THR A 278 5.26 5.44 -12.53
N HIS A 279 5.83 5.99 -13.59
CA HIS A 279 6.95 6.92 -13.52
C HIS A 279 6.59 8.21 -14.25
N ALA A 280 6.88 9.36 -13.65
CA ALA A 280 6.60 10.69 -14.20
C ALA A 280 7.73 11.66 -13.85
N ILE A 281 7.96 12.67 -14.66
CA ILE A 281 9.01 13.68 -14.48
C ILE A 281 8.38 15.05 -14.31
N ARG A 282 8.82 15.81 -13.31
CA ARG A 282 8.57 17.27 -13.25
C ARG A 282 9.44 17.92 -14.34
N PRO A 283 8.86 18.64 -15.32
CA PRO A 283 9.64 19.29 -16.37
C PRO A 283 10.67 20.29 -15.81
N ARG A 284 11.71 20.59 -16.62
CA ARG A 284 12.72 21.59 -16.30
C ARG A 284 12.18 23.00 -16.42
#